data_b050ae56594161e122339030674e2b1b
#
_entry.id   b050ae56594161e122339030674e2b1b
#
_cell.length_a   1.000
_cell.length_b   1.000
_cell.length_c   1.000
_cell.angle_alpha   90.00
_cell.angle_beta   90.00
_cell.angle_gamma   90.00
#
_symmetry.space_group_name_H-M   'P 1'
#
loop_
_entity.id
_entity.type
_entity.pdbx_description
1 polymer ?
#
loop_
_entity_poly.entity_id
_entity_poly.type
_entity_poly.pdbx_seq_one_letter_code
_entity_poly.pdbx_strand_id
1 'polypeptide(L)'
;MIHVIADIRTAPGARPRVLQAFAAITPLVRAEAGCLGYTATLDADTNLPRQTRDDTSILMVERWESLEHLKAHLEAPHMLAYREQVAADVVDVSLRVLTEA
;
A
#
# COMPACT_ATOMS: atom_id res chain seq x y z
N MET A 1 15.09 -10.59 -1.62
CA MET A 1 13.75 -10.03 -1.95
C MET A 1 13.05 -9.62 -0.66
N ILE A 2 12.39 -8.49 -0.70
CA ILE A 2 11.65 -7.93 0.42
C ILE A 2 10.16 -7.98 0.11
N HIS A 3 9.36 -8.45 1.05
CA HIS A 3 7.90 -8.40 0.98
C HIS A 3 7.40 -7.30 1.91
N VAL A 4 6.37 -6.58 1.49
CA VAL A 4 5.78 -5.52 2.31
C VAL A 4 4.28 -5.70 2.38
N ILE A 5 3.75 -5.60 3.59
CA ILE A 5 2.32 -5.43 3.83
C ILE A 5 2.16 -4.05 4.48
N ALA A 6 1.52 -3.14 3.76
CA ALA A 6 1.23 -1.80 4.28
C ALA A 6 -0.27 -1.70 4.56
N ASP A 7 -0.63 -1.45 5.82
CA ASP A 7 -2.03 -1.21 6.20
C ASP A 7 -2.28 0.29 6.15
N ILE A 8 -3.04 0.73 5.15
CA ILE A 8 -3.45 2.12 4.97
C ILE A 8 -4.84 2.26 5.56
N ARG A 9 -4.94 2.86 6.73
CA ARG A 9 -6.24 3.07 7.38
C ARG A 9 -6.82 4.41 6.95
N THR A 10 -8.01 4.37 6.38
CA THR A 10 -8.68 5.56 5.86
C THR A 10 -9.76 6.06 6.81
N ALA A 11 -10.07 7.35 6.71
CA ALA A 11 -11.19 7.93 7.42
C ALA A 11 -12.52 7.33 6.92
N PRO A 12 -13.59 7.34 7.73
CA PRO A 12 -14.89 6.81 7.29
C PRO A 12 -15.33 7.45 5.96
N GLY A 13 -15.68 6.61 4.98
CA GLY A 13 -16.13 7.05 3.66
C GLY A 13 -15.03 7.51 2.71
N ALA A 14 -13.76 7.56 3.14
CA ALA A 14 -12.65 8.07 2.34
C ALA A 14 -11.96 7.01 1.48
N ARG A 15 -12.15 5.71 1.76
CA ARG A 15 -11.43 4.63 1.07
C ARG A 15 -11.53 4.69 -0.45
N PRO A 16 -12.69 4.97 -1.07
CA PRO A 16 -12.75 5.05 -2.53
C PRO A 16 -11.83 6.12 -3.12
N ARG A 17 -11.69 7.28 -2.48
CA ARG A 17 -10.79 8.35 -2.95
C ARG A 17 -9.33 7.93 -2.84
N VAL A 18 -8.96 7.27 -1.75
CA VAL A 18 -7.58 6.79 -1.56
C VAL A 18 -7.26 5.68 -2.57
N LEU A 19 -8.20 4.78 -2.85
CA LEU A 19 -8.04 3.77 -3.90
C LEU A 19 -7.83 4.40 -5.28
N GLN A 20 -8.54 5.47 -5.61
CA GLN A 20 -8.34 6.20 -6.86
C GLN A 20 -6.93 6.80 -6.94
N ALA A 21 -6.44 7.37 -5.83
CA ALA A 21 -5.09 7.92 -5.78
C ALA A 21 -4.03 6.82 -5.99
N PHE A 22 -4.22 5.64 -5.38
CA PHE A 22 -3.33 4.50 -5.60
C PHE A 22 -3.38 4.02 -7.06
N ALA A 23 -4.57 3.93 -7.66
CA ALA A 23 -4.71 3.52 -9.06
C ALA A 23 -3.92 4.45 -9.98
N ALA A 24 -3.91 5.75 -9.71
CA ALA A 24 -3.19 6.72 -10.51
C ALA A 24 -1.68 6.55 -10.45
N ILE A 25 -1.11 6.21 -9.28
CA ILE A 25 0.34 6.06 -9.12
C ILE A 25 0.85 4.65 -9.39
N THR A 26 -0.02 3.64 -9.40
CA THR A 26 0.40 2.24 -9.55
C THR A 26 1.28 1.99 -10.78
N PRO A 27 0.98 2.51 -11.98
CA PRO A 27 1.88 2.33 -13.12
C PRO A 27 3.27 2.93 -12.89
N LEU A 28 3.33 4.07 -12.21
CA LEU A 28 4.60 4.74 -11.90
C LEU A 28 5.42 3.92 -10.90
N VAL A 29 4.77 3.38 -9.88
CA VAL A 29 5.43 2.53 -8.88
C VAL A 29 5.95 1.24 -9.53
N ARG A 30 5.14 0.60 -10.35
CA ARG A 30 5.54 -0.65 -11.04
C ARG A 30 6.71 -0.45 -11.99
N ALA A 31 6.93 0.77 -12.48
CA ALA A 31 8.07 1.11 -13.32
C ALA A 31 9.33 1.47 -12.52
N GLU A 32 9.24 1.58 -11.18
CA GLU A 32 10.41 1.88 -10.34
C GLU A 32 11.41 0.74 -10.37
N ALA A 33 12.69 1.09 -10.28
CA ALA A 33 13.77 0.09 -10.19
C ALA A 33 13.54 -0.82 -8.98
N GLY A 34 13.64 -2.12 -9.19
CA GLY A 34 13.50 -3.14 -8.14
C GLY A 34 12.06 -3.45 -7.71
N CYS A 35 11.06 -2.83 -8.31
CA CYS A 35 9.67 -3.18 -8.03
C CYS A 35 9.31 -4.51 -8.70
N LEU A 36 9.02 -5.53 -7.89
CA LEU A 36 8.61 -6.85 -8.34
C LEU A 36 7.09 -7.07 -8.24
N GLY A 37 6.40 -6.26 -7.47
CA GLY A 37 4.96 -6.29 -7.33
C GLY A 37 4.45 -5.15 -6.47
N TYR A 38 3.29 -4.62 -6.82
CA TYR A 38 2.66 -3.53 -6.10
C TYR A 38 1.15 -3.59 -6.37
N THR A 39 0.38 -3.97 -5.34
CA THR A 39 -1.06 -4.24 -5.50
C THR A 39 -1.83 -3.73 -4.30
N ALA A 40 -2.84 -2.91 -4.55
CA ALA A 40 -3.82 -2.54 -3.54
C ALA A 40 -4.82 -3.69 -3.36
N THR A 41 -5.06 -4.09 -2.12
CA THR A 41 -6.01 -5.17 -1.79
C THR A 41 -6.97 -4.73 -0.71
N LEU A 42 -8.12 -5.38 -0.67
CA LEU A 42 -9.12 -5.24 0.37
C LEU A 42 -9.35 -6.61 1.02
N ASP A 43 -9.82 -6.60 2.27
CA ASP A 43 -10.19 -7.84 2.93
C ASP A 43 -11.31 -8.53 2.16
N ALA A 44 -11.10 -9.80 1.84
CA ALA A 44 -12.08 -10.60 1.10
C ALA A 44 -13.21 -11.06 2.02
N ASP A 45 -14.40 -11.23 1.46
CA ASP A 45 -15.55 -11.81 2.17
C ASP A 45 -15.54 -13.33 2.00
N THR A 46 -14.98 -14.03 2.99
CA THR A 46 -14.68 -15.46 2.87
C THR A 46 -15.47 -16.38 3.81
N ASN A 47 -16.16 -15.84 4.81
CA ASN A 47 -16.80 -16.62 5.88
C ASN A 47 -15.82 -17.50 6.70
N LEU A 48 -14.51 -17.30 6.56
CA LEU A 48 -13.53 -18.03 7.36
C LEU A 48 -13.53 -17.51 8.79
N PRO A 49 -13.50 -18.40 9.82
CA PRO A 49 -13.64 -17.96 11.23
C PRO A 49 -12.58 -16.98 11.69
N ARG A 50 -11.38 -16.99 11.08
CA ARG A 50 -10.27 -16.13 11.47
C ARG A 50 -10.03 -14.96 10.50
N GLN A 51 -10.93 -14.78 9.53
CA GLN A 51 -10.80 -13.71 8.56
C GLN A 51 -11.06 -12.36 9.24
N THR A 52 -10.07 -11.46 9.16
CA THR A 52 -10.25 -10.06 9.50
C THR A 52 -10.95 -9.34 8.37
N ARG A 53 -11.92 -8.49 8.70
CA ARG A 53 -12.55 -7.57 7.73
C ARG A 53 -12.63 -6.18 8.32
N ASP A 54 -12.03 -5.22 7.64
CA ASP A 54 -12.08 -3.80 8.02
C ASP A 54 -12.42 -2.98 6.78
N ASP A 55 -13.55 -2.30 6.81
CA ASP A 55 -14.06 -1.52 5.68
C ASP A 55 -13.28 -0.23 5.46
N THR A 56 -12.38 0.14 6.35
CA THR A 56 -11.57 1.36 6.25
C THR A 56 -10.13 1.09 5.85
N SER A 57 -9.68 -0.17 5.84
CA SER A 57 -8.30 -0.52 5.50
C SER A 57 -8.12 -0.81 4.02
N ILE A 58 -6.96 -0.41 3.50
CA ILE A 58 -6.40 -0.88 2.22
C ILE A 58 -5.09 -1.55 2.58
N LEU A 59 -4.91 -2.82 2.18
CA LEU A 59 -3.65 -3.52 2.37
C LEU A 59 -2.88 -3.50 1.07
N MET A 60 -1.77 -2.76 1.06
CA MET A 60 -0.83 -2.78 -0.07
C MET A 60 0.05 -4.00 0.09
N VAL A 61 0.09 -4.84 -0.93
CA VAL A 61 0.96 -6.03 -0.98
C VAL A 61 2.04 -5.75 -2.01
N GLU A 62 3.30 -5.74 -1.55
CA GLU A 62 4.42 -5.29 -2.36
C GLU A 62 5.58 -6.27 -2.28
N ARG A 63 6.38 -6.31 -3.35
CA ARG A 63 7.65 -7.03 -3.36
C ARG A 63 8.71 -6.16 -4.02
N TRP A 64 9.90 -6.13 -3.42
CA TRP A 64 11.04 -5.32 -3.86
C TRP A 64 12.29 -6.18 -3.89
N GLU A 65 13.19 -5.91 -4.83
CA GLU A 65 14.45 -6.65 -4.94
C GLU A 65 15.30 -6.52 -3.68
N SER A 66 15.30 -5.34 -3.05
CA SER A 66 16.10 -5.07 -1.85
C SER A 66 15.46 -4.00 -0.98
N LEU A 67 15.96 -3.87 0.25
CA LEU A 67 15.57 -2.80 1.16
C LEU A 67 15.87 -1.42 0.58
N GLU A 68 16.99 -1.27 -0.12
CA GLU A 68 17.37 -0.01 -0.75
C GLU A 68 16.37 0.42 -1.81
N HIS A 69 15.84 -0.52 -2.60
CA HIS A 69 14.78 -0.22 -3.56
C HIS A 69 13.48 0.21 -2.88
N LEU A 70 13.12 -0.43 -1.76
CA LEU A 70 11.98 0.00 -0.96
C LEU A 70 12.17 1.42 -0.42
N LYS A 71 13.36 1.71 0.11
CA LYS A 71 13.67 3.06 0.63
C LYS A 71 13.58 4.12 -0.46
N ALA A 72 14.12 3.83 -1.65
CA ALA A 72 14.02 4.74 -2.79
C ALA A 72 12.56 4.97 -3.21
N HIS A 73 11.74 3.91 -3.20
CA HIS A 73 10.30 4.02 -3.46
C HIS A 73 9.62 5.00 -2.50
N LEU A 74 9.93 4.90 -1.21
CA LEU A 74 9.29 5.75 -0.20
C LEU A 74 9.63 7.24 -0.38
N GLU A 75 10.73 7.56 -1.07
CA GLU A 75 11.16 8.93 -1.37
C GLU A 75 10.85 9.38 -2.80
N ALA A 76 10.22 8.53 -3.61
CA ALA A 76 9.93 8.85 -5.00
C ALA A 76 8.97 10.05 -5.10
N PRO A 77 9.15 10.97 -6.10
CA PRO A 77 8.31 12.15 -6.23
C PRO A 77 6.82 11.86 -6.30
N HIS A 78 6.41 10.80 -7.00
CA HIS A 78 4.99 10.43 -7.08
C HIS A 78 4.45 9.92 -5.74
N MET A 79 5.29 9.33 -4.87
CA MET A 79 4.88 8.93 -3.53
C MET A 79 4.71 10.12 -2.61
N LEU A 80 5.61 11.11 -2.70
CA LEU A 80 5.49 12.35 -1.94
C LEU A 80 4.21 13.11 -2.32
N ALA A 81 3.93 13.22 -3.62
CA ALA A 81 2.72 13.87 -4.11
C ALA A 81 1.44 13.11 -3.68
N TYR A 82 1.47 11.78 -3.76
CA TYR A 82 0.37 10.94 -3.29
C TYR A 82 0.06 11.19 -1.81
N ARG A 83 1.09 11.23 -0.95
CA ARG A 83 0.88 11.45 0.49
C ARG A 83 0.23 12.80 0.78
N GLU A 84 0.61 13.84 0.07
CA GLU A 84 -0.05 15.15 0.19
C GLU A 84 -1.50 15.08 -0.25
N GLN A 85 -1.76 14.41 -1.37
CA GLN A 85 -3.11 14.30 -1.93
C GLN A 85 -4.09 13.63 -0.97
N VAL A 86 -3.66 12.60 -0.24
CA VAL A 86 -4.52 11.80 0.63
C VAL A 86 -4.40 12.16 2.11
N ALA A 87 -3.65 13.19 2.46
CA ALA A 87 -3.33 13.52 3.86
C ALA A 87 -4.58 13.66 4.75
N ALA A 88 -5.68 14.22 4.22
CA ALA A 88 -6.92 14.37 4.97
C ALA A 88 -7.74 13.08 5.05
N ASP A 89 -7.47 12.10 4.18
CA ASP A 89 -8.25 10.87 4.07
C ASP A 89 -7.58 9.65 4.72
N VAL A 90 -6.29 9.71 5.01
CA VAL A 90 -5.53 8.63 5.66
C VAL A 90 -5.29 8.99 7.11
N VAL A 91 -5.74 8.13 8.02
CA VAL A 91 -5.65 8.37 9.47
C VAL A 91 -4.46 7.66 10.10
N ASP A 92 -3.96 6.59 9.49
CA ASP A 92 -2.82 5.85 10.00
C ASP A 92 -2.22 4.98 8.89
N VAL A 93 -0.92 4.70 8.99
CA VAL A 93 -0.22 3.78 8.11
C VAL A 93 0.71 2.92 8.97
N SER A 94 0.63 1.62 8.82
CA SER A 94 1.57 0.70 9.45
C SER A 94 2.18 -0.21 8.39
N LEU A 95 3.45 -0.57 8.59
CA LEU A 95 4.20 -1.40 7.67
C LEU A 95 4.67 -2.67 8.35
N ARG A 96 4.58 -3.77 7.64
CA ARG A 96 5.34 -4.98 7.95
C ARG A 96 6.27 -5.25 6.78
N VAL A 97 7.57 -5.13 7.03
CA VAL A 97 8.60 -5.46 6.04
C VAL A 97 9.11 -6.84 6.39
N LEU A 98 9.01 -7.76 5.44
CA LEU A 98 9.22 -9.18 5.67
C LEU A 98 10.37 -9.69 4.79
N THR A 99 11.18 -10.58 5.36
CA THR A 99 12.12 -11.41 4.61
C THR A 99 11.68 -12.85 4.70
N GLU A 100 12.12 -13.67 3.75
CA GLU A 100 11.85 -15.10 3.84
C GLU A 100 12.58 -15.70 5.04
N ALA A 101 11.92 -16.63 5.70
CA ALA A 101 12.45 -17.30 6.89
C ALA A 101 13.66 -18.20 6.57
#